data_c760f7bd1ed6d695c025d436b72309f2
#
_entry.id   c760f7bd1ed6d695c025d436b72309f2
#
_cell.length_a   1.000
_cell.length_b   1.000
_cell.length_c   1.000
_cell.angle_alpha   90.00
_cell.angle_beta   90.00
_cell.angle_gamma   90.00
#
_symmetry.space_group_name_H-M   'P 1'
#
loop_
_entity.id
_entity.type
_entity.pdbx_description
1 polymer ?
#
loop_
_entity_poly.entity_id
_entity_poly.type
_entity_poly.pdbx_seq_one_letter_code
_entity_poly.pdbx_strand_id
1 'polypeptide(L)'
;SKAGDVVDARIINTTSGAGLMGSVGQAAYSAAKGGIISLTLVQAAELGRYGVTANAIAPAARTRMTEQVFAGDMAKPDDPNAFDAMAADNVAPLVAWLGSADSAGVTGRVFEVEAGKVSVAAGWRHGTVVDNGARWEPIDVGAAVLGLLADAPAPTPVYGAS
;
A
#
# COMPACT_ATOMS: atom_id res chain seq x y z
N SER A 1 26.97 -1.15 -4.42
CA SER A 1 28.20 -0.36 -4.45
C SER A 1 29.07 -0.76 -5.65
N LYS A 2 29.81 0.16 -6.21
CA LYS A 2 30.76 -0.14 -7.30
C LYS A 2 31.95 -1.02 -6.83
N ALA A 3 32.08 -1.19 -5.53
CA ALA A 3 33.16 -1.96 -4.88
C ALA A 3 32.78 -3.42 -4.62
N GLY A 4 31.56 -3.86 -4.92
CA GLY A 4 31.09 -5.23 -4.65
C GLY A 4 30.68 -5.49 -3.20
N ASP A 5 30.78 -4.49 -2.31
CA ASP A 5 30.35 -4.64 -0.93
C ASP A 5 28.84 -4.54 -0.82
N VAL A 6 28.24 -5.43 -0.03
CA VAL A 6 26.83 -5.39 0.32
C VAL A 6 26.63 -4.21 1.30
N VAL A 7 25.70 -3.32 0.97
CA VAL A 7 25.33 -2.21 1.85
C VAL A 7 24.12 -2.60 2.71
N ASP A 8 24.06 -2.09 3.94
CA ASP A 8 22.90 -2.20 4.80
C ASP A 8 22.08 -0.90 4.71
N ALA A 9 21.19 -0.83 3.71
CA ALA A 9 20.41 0.35 3.43
C ALA A 9 18.91 0.05 3.36
N ARG A 10 18.10 1.05 3.66
CA ARG A 10 16.64 0.98 3.72
C ARG A 10 16.01 2.06 2.85
N ILE A 11 15.07 1.67 2.02
CA ILE A 11 14.15 2.58 1.31
C ILE A 11 12.78 2.41 1.93
N ILE A 12 12.21 3.52 2.42
CA ILE A 12 10.86 3.55 2.98
C ILE A 12 10.06 4.59 2.18
N ASN A 13 9.27 4.10 1.24
CA ASN A 13 8.40 4.94 0.42
C ASN A 13 7.09 5.25 1.16
N THR A 14 6.50 6.41 0.87
CA THR A 14 5.18 6.77 1.42
C THR A 14 4.12 6.72 0.32
N THR A 15 3.27 5.71 0.37
CA THR A 15 2.06 5.58 -0.44
C THR A 15 0.83 6.12 0.33
N SER A 16 -0.33 5.58 0.07
CA SER A 16 -1.62 5.93 0.71
C SER A 16 -2.60 4.79 0.56
N GLY A 17 -3.60 4.72 1.44
CA GLY A 17 -4.77 3.88 1.23
C GLY A 17 -5.44 4.14 -0.12
N ALA A 18 -5.47 5.39 -0.58
CA ALA A 18 -5.95 5.74 -1.92
C ALA A 18 -5.13 5.09 -3.05
N GLY A 19 -3.85 4.79 -2.84
CA GLY A 19 -3.02 4.04 -3.77
C GLY A 19 -3.30 2.53 -3.76
N LEU A 20 -3.81 2.00 -2.64
CA LEU A 20 -4.21 0.60 -2.50
C LEU A 20 -5.61 0.34 -3.07
N MET A 21 -6.59 1.15 -2.68
CA MET A 21 -8.01 0.90 -2.92
C MET A 21 -8.64 1.90 -3.90
N GLY A 22 -7.93 2.97 -4.27
CA GLY A 22 -8.51 4.10 -4.97
C GLY A 22 -9.27 5.04 -4.02
N SER A 23 -9.59 6.23 -4.50
CA SER A 23 -10.41 7.21 -3.76
C SER A 23 -11.20 8.06 -4.75
N VAL A 24 -12.49 8.21 -4.52
CA VAL A 24 -13.39 9.01 -5.38
C VAL A 24 -12.92 10.47 -5.36
N GLY A 25 -12.88 11.08 -6.53
CA GLY A 25 -12.41 12.47 -6.71
C GLY A 25 -10.87 12.64 -6.67
N GLN A 26 -10.11 11.57 -6.44
CA GLN A 26 -8.65 11.60 -6.30
C GLN A 26 -7.92 10.71 -7.32
N ALA A 27 -8.41 10.61 -8.56
CA ALA A 27 -7.87 9.70 -9.56
C ALA A 27 -6.35 9.88 -9.80
N ALA A 28 -5.87 11.12 -9.97
CA ALA A 28 -4.46 11.39 -10.18
C ALA A 28 -3.60 11.06 -8.95
N TYR A 29 -4.10 11.36 -7.74
CA TYR A 29 -3.44 11.02 -6.48
C TYR A 29 -3.37 9.52 -6.28
N SER A 30 -4.49 8.79 -6.50
CA SER A 30 -4.55 7.34 -6.41
C SER A 30 -3.59 6.67 -7.40
N ALA A 31 -3.53 7.16 -8.63
CA ALA A 31 -2.59 6.67 -9.64
C ALA A 31 -1.13 6.89 -9.21
N ALA A 32 -0.78 8.09 -8.72
CA ALA A 32 0.57 8.40 -8.25
C ALA A 32 0.96 7.51 -7.06
N LYS A 33 0.06 7.35 -6.09
CA LYS A 33 0.32 6.53 -4.88
C LYS A 33 0.33 5.03 -5.19
N GLY A 34 -0.48 4.56 -6.14
CA GLY A 34 -0.39 3.20 -6.69
C GLY A 34 0.93 2.95 -7.42
N GLY A 35 1.41 3.93 -8.18
CA GLY A 35 2.73 3.87 -8.82
C GLY A 35 3.88 3.72 -7.82
N ILE A 36 3.81 4.35 -6.65
CA ILE A 36 4.79 4.18 -5.57
C ILE A 36 4.80 2.74 -5.03
N ILE A 37 3.64 2.07 -4.95
CA ILE A 37 3.57 0.67 -4.56
C ILE A 37 4.34 -0.20 -5.55
N SER A 38 4.05 -0.07 -6.84
CA SER A 38 4.75 -0.82 -7.89
C SER A 38 6.24 -0.51 -7.91
N LEU A 39 6.63 0.76 -7.77
CA LEU A 39 8.04 1.16 -7.65
C LEU A 39 8.73 0.47 -6.47
N THR A 40 8.07 0.39 -5.32
CA THR A 40 8.61 -0.27 -4.12
C THR A 40 8.90 -1.75 -4.37
N LEU A 41 7.99 -2.46 -5.05
CA LEU A 41 8.18 -3.88 -5.38
C LEU A 41 9.37 -4.08 -6.34
N VAL A 42 9.50 -3.21 -7.34
CA VAL A 42 10.64 -3.25 -8.27
C VAL A 42 11.96 -2.95 -7.55
N GLN A 43 12.01 -1.91 -6.72
CA GLN A 43 13.18 -1.56 -5.91
C GLN A 43 13.60 -2.72 -4.99
N ALA A 44 12.63 -3.38 -4.34
CA ALA A 44 12.91 -4.55 -3.51
C ALA A 44 13.56 -5.69 -4.29
N ALA A 45 13.05 -5.98 -5.49
CA ALA A 45 13.55 -7.04 -6.35
C ALA A 45 14.93 -6.72 -6.94
N GLU A 46 15.13 -5.50 -7.42
CA GLU A 46 16.37 -5.11 -8.10
C GLU A 46 17.53 -4.80 -7.16
N LEU A 47 17.22 -4.17 -6.00
CA LEU A 47 18.25 -3.67 -5.10
C LEU A 47 18.62 -4.65 -3.98
N GLY A 48 17.81 -5.70 -3.76
CA GLY A 48 18.08 -6.71 -2.75
C GLY A 48 19.47 -7.36 -2.86
N ARG A 49 19.95 -7.56 -4.09
CA ARG A 49 21.31 -8.07 -4.36
C ARG A 49 22.45 -7.16 -3.86
N TYR A 50 22.14 -5.90 -3.54
CA TYR A 50 23.09 -4.94 -2.99
C TYR A 50 22.93 -4.75 -1.49
N GLY A 51 22.02 -5.51 -0.82
CA GLY A 51 21.73 -5.36 0.60
C GLY A 51 20.77 -4.21 0.91
N VAL A 52 20.02 -3.71 -0.08
CA VAL A 52 19.01 -2.67 0.11
C VAL A 52 17.64 -3.30 0.24
N THR A 53 16.93 -3.02 1.32
CA THR A 53 15.50 -3.34 1.41
C THR A 53 14.65 -2.14 0.97
N ALA A 54 13.50 -2.41 0.38
CA ALA A 54 12.55 -1.38 -0.01
C ALA A 54 11.13 -1.77 0.43
N ASN A 55 10.51 -0.92 1.22
CA ASN A 55 9.15 -1.09 1.70
C ASN A 55 8.36 0.21 1.53
N ALA A 56 7.05 0.15 1.59
CA ALA A 56 6.19 1.33 1.60
C ALA A 56 5.31 1.36 2.85
N ILE A 57 4.96 2.57 3.28
CA ILE A 57 3.94 2.82 4.29
C ILE A 57 2.76 3.55 3.66
N ALA A 58 1.55 3.21 4.09
CA ALA A 58 0.29 3.91 3.78
C ALA A 58 -0.27 4.47 5.09
N PRO A 59 0.18 5.66 5.52
CA PRO A 59 -0.22 6.23 6.80
C PRO A 59 -1.59 6.91 6.73
N ALA A 60 -2.35 6.83 7.83
CA ALA A 60 -3.47 7.71 8.12
C ALA A 60 -3.14 8.53 9.36
N ALA A 61 -3.04 9.85 9.19
CA ALA A 61 -2.69 10.76 10.27
C ALA A 61 -3.19 12.19 9.97
N ARG A 62 -3.37 12.97 11.03
CA ARG A 62 -3.69 14.39 10.96
C ARG A 62 -2.47 15.16 10.47
N THR A 63 -2.68 15.93 9.41
CA THR A 63 -1.71 16.88 8.87
C THR A 63 -2.46 18.16 8.49
N ARG A 64 -1.75 19.26 8.28
CA ARG A 64 -2.37 20.51 7.79
C ARG A 64 -3.22 20.32 6.53
N MET A 65 -2.89 19.35 5.70
CA MET A 65 -3.66 19.03 4.47
C MET A 65 -4.92 18.22 4.78
N THR A 66 -4.81 17.22 5.66
CA THR A 66 -5.95 16.35 5.99
C THR A 66 -6.97 17.05 6.88
N GLU A 67 -6.56 17.95 7.77
CA GLU A 67 -7.46 18.79 8.58
C GLU A 67 -8.39 19.64 7.74
N GLN A 68 -7.93 20.12 6.59
CA GLN A 68 -8.75 20.94 5.69
C GLN A 68 -9.82 20.15 4.95
N VAL A 69 -9.58 18.86 4.69
CA VAL A 69 -10.46 18.01 3.88
C VAL A 69 -11.34 17.10 4.73
N PHE A 70 -10.86 16.67 5.89
CA PHE A 70 -11.49 15.67 6.77
C PHE A 70 -11.58 16.16 8.21
N ALA A 71 -12.02 17.41 8.44
CA ALA A 71 -11.95 18.08 9.73
C ALA A 71 -12.58 17.26 10.89
N GLY A 72 -13.70 16.55 10.63
CA GLY A 72 -14.38 15.74 11.65
C GLY A 72 -13.56 14.54 12.09
N ASP A 73 -13.01 13.79 11.13
CA ASP A 73 -12.23 12.55 11.39
C ASP A 73 -10.83 12.86 11.96
N MET A 74 -10.36 14.10 11.76
CA MET A 74 -9.04 14.57 12.17
C MET A 74 -9.06 15.38 13.47
N ALA A 75 -10.19 15.47 14.17
CA ALA A 75 -10.30 16.21 15.42
C ALA A 75 -9.34 15.63 16.49
N LYS A 76 -8.79 16.53 17.31
CA LYS A 76 -8.05 16.12 18.52
C LYS A 76 -9.04 15.67 19.58
N PRO A 77 -8.63 14.74 20.47
CA PRO A 77 -9.43 14.43 21.64
C PRO A 77 -9.59 15.67 22.54
N ASP A 78 -10.75 15.81 23.18
CA ASP A 78 -11.04 16.90 24.12
C ASP A 78 -10.17 16.81 25.37
N ASP A 79 -9.93 15.59 25.87
CA ASP A 79 -9.00 15.33 26.98
C ASP A 79 -7.56 15.34 26.46
N PRO A 80 -6.70 16.27 26.92
CA PRO A 80 -5.30 16.34 26.49
C PRO A 80 -4.46 15.13 26.90
N ASN A 81 -4.93 14.30 27.84
CA ASN A 81 -4.27 13.06 28.25
C ASN A 81 -4.78 11.82 27.50
N ALA A 82 -5.83 11.95 26.70
CA ALA A 82 -6.34 10.85 25.89
C ALA A 82 -5.41 10.55 24.71
N PHE A 83 -5.40 9.30 24.31
CA PHE A 83 -4.64 8.88 23.13
C PHE A 83 -5.16 9.59 21.87
N ASP A 84 -4.33 10.41 21.26
CA ASP A 84 -4.63 11.08 19.99
C ASP A 84 -4.40 10.12 18.83
N ALA A 85 -5.47 9.46 18.40
CA ALA A 85 -5.44 8.44 17.35
C ALA A 85 -4.92 8.98 16.00
N MET A 86 -5.12 10.27 15.72
CA MET A 86 -4.69 10.89 14.46
C MET A 86 -3.37 11.65 14.56
N ALA A 87 -2.67 11.57 15.69
CA ALA A 87 -1.35 12.20 15.82
C ALA A 87 -0.37 11.62 14.78
N ALA A 88 0.35 12.48 14.07
CA ALA A 88 1.34 12.05 13.08
C ALA A 88 2.48 11.21 13.71
N ASP A 89 2.76 11.44 14.98
CA ASP A 89 3.77 10.70 15.75
C ASP A 89 3.47 9.19 15.84
N ASN A 90 2.21 8.77 15.67
CA ASN A 90 1.83 7.35 15.67
C ASN A 90 2.44 6.58 14.49
N VAL A 91 2.86 7.26 13.43
CA VAL A 91 3.51 6.66 12.25
C VAL A 91 5.00 6.40 12.49
N ALA A 92 5.64 7.24 13.30
CA ALA A 92 7.09 7.26 13.49
C ALA A 92 7.68 5.92 13.99
N PRO A 93 7.07 5.16 14.91
CA PRO A 93 7.61 3.89 15.38
C PRO A 93 7.81 2.86 14.26
N LEU A 94 6.85 2.75 13.33
CA LEU A 94 6.98 1.85 12.18
C LEU A 94 8.13 2.27 11.27
N VAL A 95 8.26 3.57 10.99
CA VAL A 95 9.36 4.10 10.15
C VAL A 95 10.71 3.85 10.81
N ALA A 96 10.83 4.10 12.12
CA ALA A 96 12.05 3.85 12.87
C ALA A 96 12.45 2.37 12.84
N TRP A 97 11.48 1.47 13.05
CA TRP A 97 11.73 0.03 12.99
C TRP A 97 12.11 -0.42 11.57
N LEU A 98 11.41 0.02 10.54
CA LEU A 98 11.76 -0.29 9.14
C LEU A 98 13.13 0.26 8.74
N GLY A 99 13.59 1.32 9.38
CA GLY A 99 14.93 1.91 9.21
C GLY A 99 16.03 1.20 9.99
N SER A 100 15.70 0.30 10.92
CA SER A 100 16.66 -0.37 11.79
C SER A 100 17.25 -1.65 11.18
N ALA A 101 18.25 -2.21 11.84
CA ALA A 101 18.82 -3.50 11.50
C ALA A 101 17.83 -4.67 11.72
N ASP A 102 16.89 -4.51 12.65
CA ASP A 102 15.90 -5.56 12.99
C ASP A 102 14.93 -5.85 11.84
N SER A 103 14.80 -4.93 10.90
CA SER A 103 13.97 -5.08 9.69
C SER A 103 14.72 -5.66 8.49
N ALA A 104 15.97 -6.11 8.64
CA ALA A 104 16.83 -6.54 7.52
C ALA A 104 16.23 -7.63 6.61
N GLY A 105 15.36 -8.48 7.16
CA GLY A 105 14.62 -9.52 6.41
C GLY A 105 13.31 -9.05 5.76
N VAL A 106 12.95 -7.78 5.90
CA VAL A 106 11.66 -7.24 5.44
C VAL A 106 11.85 -6.36 4.21
N THR A 107 11.34 -6.82 3.07
CA THR A 107 11.43 -6.10 1.80
C THR A 107 10.23 -6.40 0.91
N GLY A 108 9.88 -5.49 0.01
CA GLY A 108 8.76 -5.65 -0.93
C GLY A 108 7.39 -5.66 -0.25
N ARG A 109 7.23 -4.96 0.87
CA ARG A 109 5.98 -4.91 1.63
C ARG A 109 5.40 -3.52 1.64
N VAL A 110 4.08 -3.48 1.77
CA VAL A 110 3.31 -2.26 2.02
C VAL A 110 2.63 -2.40 3.37
N PHE A 111 2.85 -1.46 4.26
CA PHE A 111 2.27 -1.43 5.60
C PHE A 111 1.26 -0.29 5.69
N GLU A 112 0.07 -0.58 6.18
CA GLU A 112 -0.87 0.44 6.60
C GLU A 112 -0.64 0.74 8.07
N VAL A 113 -0.65 2.02 8.43
CA VAL A 113 -0.46 2.47 9.81
C VAL A 113 -1.44 3.59 10.14
N GLU A 114 -2.25 3.37 11.15
CA GLU A 114 -3.28 4.28 11.63
C GLU A 114 -3.44 4.15 13.14
N ALA A 115 -3.37 5.24 13.85
CA ALA A 115 -3.47 5.22 15.30
C ALA A 115 -2.47 4.23 15.93
N GLY A 116 -2.96 3.26 16.71
CA GLY A 116 -2.17 2.18 17.28
C GLY A 116 -2.19 0.88 16.46
N LYS A 117 -2.67 0.93 15.20
CA LYS A 117 -2.82 -0.25 14.35
C LYS A 117 -1.75 -0.28 13.26
N VAL A 118 -1.23 -1.46 12.98
CA VAL A 118 -0.35 -1.74 11.83
C VAL A 118 -0.87 -3.00 11.14
N SER A 119 -0.97 -2.95 9.81
CA SER A 119 -1.31 -4.11 8.99
C SER A 119 -0.38 -4.21 7.77
N VAL A 120 -0.35 -5.39 7.16
CA VAL A 120 0.34 -5.63 5.88
C VAL A 120 -0.71 -5.71 4.79
N ALA A 121 -0.62 -4.85 3.78
CA ALA A 121 -1.49 -4.93 2.62
C ALA A 121 -1.24 -6.23 1.84
N ALA A 122 -2.31 -6.96 1.53
CA ALA A 122 -2.21 -8.25 0.85
C ALA A 122 -1.73 -8.14 -0.61
N GLY A 123 -2.01 -7.00 -1.26
CA GLY A 123 -1.64 -6.73 -2.64
C GLY A 123 -2.48 -7.50 -3.66
N TRP A 124 -2.18 -7.30 -4.94
CA TRP A 124 -2.78 -8.05 -6.03
C TRP A 124 -2.16 -9.45 -6.14
N ARG A 125 -2.98 -10.44 -6.42
CA ARG A 125 -2.57 -11.83 -6.64
C ARG A 125 -3.18 -12.34 -7.93
N HIS A 126 -2.49 -13.26 -8.61
CA HIS A 126 -3.08 -13.96 -9.74
C HIS A 126 -4.28 -14.80 -9.25
N GLY A 127 -5.39 -14.66 -9.94
CA GLY A 127 -6.60 -15.47 -9.71
C GLY A 127 -6.59 -16.78 -10.50
N THR A 128 -7.75 -17.41 -10.55
CA THR A 128 -8.00 -18.59 -11.39
C THR A 128 -7.78 -18.26 -12.87
N VAL A 129 -7.21 -19.21 -13.59
CA VAL A 129 -6.94 -19.10 -15.03
C VAL A 129 -7.81 -20.09 -15.78
N VAL A 130 -8.41 -19.65 -16.88
CA VAL A 130 -9.02 -20.51 -17.90
C VAL A 130 -8.25 -20.32 -19.20
N ASP A 131 -7.78 -21.44 -19.77
CA ASP A 131 -7.00 -21.45 -21.00
C ASP A 131 -7.78 -22.19 -22.10
N ASN A 132 -8.00 -21.55 -23.22
CA ASN A 132 -8.67 -22.14 -24.41
C ASN A 132 -7.69 -22.90 -25.30
N GLY A 133 -6.39 -22.86 -25.03
CA GLY A 133 -5.35 -23.45 -25.89
C GLY A 133 -5.21 -22.82 -27.27
N ALA A 134 -5.99 -21.78 -27.58
CA ALA A 134 -6.02 -21.05 -28.85
C ALA A 134 -6.48 -19.61 -28.64
N ARG A 135 -6.53 -18.83 -29.74
CA ARG A 135 -7.15 -17.49 -29.68
C ARG A 135 -8.63 -17.63 -29.32
N TRP A 136 -9.07 -16.81 -28.38
CA TRP A 136 -10.49 -16.69 -28.01
C TRP A 136 -11.30 -15.98 -29.09
N GLU A 137 -12.50 -16.50 -29.37
CA GLU A 137 -13.52 -15.71 -30.01
C GLU A 137 -14.24 -14.83 -28.98
N PRO A 138 -14.73 -13.62 -29.35
CA PRO A 138 -15.34 -12.69 -28.39
C PRO A 138 -16.51 -13.27 -27.60
N ILE A 139 -17.30 -14.12 -28.23
CA ILE A 139 -18.47 -14.75 -27.57
C ILE A 139 -18.01 -15.75 -26.48
N ASP A 140 -16.99 -16.54 -26.79
CA ASP A 140 -16.50 -17.61 -25.90
C ASP A 140 -15.74 -17.04 -24.71
N VAL A 141 -14.92 -16.00 -24.92
CA VAL A 141 -14.22 -15.33 -23.80
C VAL A 141 -15.21 -14.67 -22.84
N GLY A 142 -16.34 -14.16 -23.33
CA GLY A 142 -17.41 -13.61 -22.50
C GLY A 142 -17.96 -14.64 -21.52
N ALA A 143 -18.27 -15.85 -21.99
CA ALA A 143 -18.74 -16.94 -21.14
C ALA A 143 -17.68 -17.37 -20.11
N ALA A 144 -16.41 -17.48 -20.52
CA ALA A 144 -15.32 -17.83 -19.62
C ALA A 144 -15.12 -16.76 -18.51
N VAL A 145 -15.19 -15.47 -18.84
CA VAL A 145 -15.08 -14.36 -17.87
C VAL A 145 -16.22 -14.40 -16.86
N LEU A 146 -17.46 -14.64 -17.28
CA LEU A 146 -18.60 -14.76 -16.37
C LEU A 146 -18.43 -15.95 -15.42
N GLY A 147 -17.88 -17.08 -15.90
CA GLY A 147 -17.54 -18.22 -15.06
C GLY A 147 -16.46 -17.88 -14.01
N LEU A 148 -15.39 -17.19 -14.40
CA LEU A 148 -14.35 -16.72 -13.49
C LEU A 148 -14.89 -15.75 -12.41
N LEU A 149 -15.82 -14.88 -12.78
CA LEU A 149 -16.42 -13.90 -11.88
C LEU A 149 -17.37 -14.53 -10.86
N ALA A 150 -17.98 -15.69 -11.17
CA ALA A 150 -18.86 -16.40 -10.25
C ALA A 150 -18.13 -16.87 -8.98
N ASP A 151 -16.84 -17.21 -9.11
CA ASP A 151 -16.00 -17.70 -8.03
C ASP A 151 -15.04 -16.62 -7.46
N ALA A 152 -14.98 -15.46 -8.10
CA ALA A 152 -14.09 -14.39 -7.68
C ALA A 152 -14.68 -13.64 -6.47
N PRO A 153 -13.85 -13.21 -5.51
CA PRO A 153 -14.30 -12.30 -4.46
C PRO A 153 -14.79 -10.98 -5.05
N ALA A 154 -15.79 -10.39 -4.39
CA ALA A 154 -16.26 -9.06 -4.77
C ALA A 154 -15.10 -8.04 -4.76
N PRO A 155 -15.12 -7.05 -5.66
CA PRO A 155 -14.14 -5.97 -5.63
C PRO A 155 -14.14 -5.25 -4.29
N THR A 156 -12.96 -4.90 -3.80
CA THR A 156 -12.85 -4.04 -2.61
C THR A 156 -13.42 -2.66 -2.94
N PRO A 157 -14.30 -2.10 -2.08
CA PRO A 157 -14.84 -0.77 -2.29
C PRO A 157 -13.75 0.30 -2.37
N VAL A 158 -13.94 1.25 -3.25
CA VAL A 158 -13.11 2.47 -3.35
C VAL A 158 -13.48 3.43 -2.21
N TYR A 159 -12.54 4.13 -1.62
CA TYR A 159 -12.83 5.15 -0.60
C TYR A 159 -13.79 6.23 -1.16
N GLY A 160 -14.84 6.52 -0.40
CA GLY A 160 -15.88 7.47 -0.79
C GLY A 160 -16.88 6.96 -1.82
N ALA A 161 -16.86 5.67 -2.17
CA ALA A 161 -17.96 5.03 -2.90
C ALA A 161 -19.08 4.73 -1.89
N SER A 162 -20.29 5.24 -2.18
CA SER A 162 -21.54 4.99 -1.43
C SER A 162 -22.25 3.76 -1.96
#